data_f52a0f38a05948e6b7cd43bd6783a90c
#
_entry.id   f52a0f38a05948e6b7cd43bd6783a90c
#
_cell.length_a   1.000
_cell.length_b   1.000
_cell.length_c   1.000
_cell.angle_alpha   90.00
_cell.angle_beta   90.00
_cell.angle_gamma   90.00
#
_symmetry.space_group_name_H-M   'P 1'
#
loop_
_entity.id
_entity.type
_entity.pdbx_description
1 polymer ?
#
loop_
_entity_poly.entity_id
_entity_poly.type
_entity_poly.pdbx_seq_one_letter_code
_entity_poly.pdbx_strand_id
1 'polypeptide(L)'
;MVGCKKTYITTDTQQLQALTDTFSINASDTLWKWNSDKGYFAYKDSLPNLATYDSTGAESANTNINDSGAVFIYFSTDTGSSYQMLPALNINGYNFGGISSDGNVETQAAPVSTSITTAPDFPISIKVVSIPSIIAFKTLNFEPQNYSATMKALHLNE
;
A
#
# COMPACT_ATOMS: atom_id res chain seq x y z
N MET A 1 3.20 -21.45 8.59
CA MET A 1 4.33 -20.97 7.79
C MET A 1 3.80 -20.64 6.41
N VAL A 2 3.51 -19.36 6.12
CA VAL A 2 3.06 -18.92 4.79
C VAL A 2 4.31 -18.60 3.99
N GLY A 3 4.61 -19.43 3.00
CA GLY A 3 5.78 -19.25 2.15
C GLY A 3 5.62 -18.05 1.22
N CYS A 4 6.42 -17.02 1.36
CA CYS A 4 6.59 -15.97 0.37
C CYS A 4 7.03 -16.56 -0.97
N LYS A 5 6.15 -16.54 -1.98
CA LYS A 5 6.51 -16.95 -3.32
C LYS A 5 7.23 -15.80 -4.01
N LYS A 6 8.56 -15.85 -4.08
CA LYS A 6 9.36 -14.91 -4.86
C LYS A 6 9.16 -15.21 -6.35
N THR A 7 8.56 -14.29 -7.09
CA THR A 7 8.48 -14.39 -8.56
C THR A 7 9.54 -13.47 -9.15
N TYR A 8 10.50 -14.05 -9.85
CA TYR A 8 11.59 -13.33 -10.52
C TYR A 8 11.26 -13.16 -12.00
N ILE A 9 11.28 -11.94 -12.47
CA ILE A 9 11.20 -11.65 -13.90
C ILE A 9 12.60 -11.30 -14.39
N THR A 10 13.21 -12.19 -15.16
CA THR A 10 14.46 -11.93 -15.87
C THR A 10 14.15 -11.34 -17.23
N THR A 11 14.29 -10.03 -17.39
CA THR A 11 14.59 -9.43 -18.69
C THR A 11 16.05 -8.98 -18.64
N ASP A 12 16.84 -9.43 -19.61
CA ASP A 12 18.28 -9.23 -19.79
C ASP A 12 18.87 -8.00 -19.11
N THR A 13 19.21 -8.07 -17.82
CA THR A 13 20.14 -7.27 -17.00
C THR A 13 19.64 -6.78 -15.66
N GLN A 14 18.34 -6.75 -15.33
CA GLN A 14 17.89 -6.37 -13.97
C GLN A 14 16.66 -7.17 -13.54
N GLN A 15 16.78 -7.82 -12.41
CA GLN A 15 15.70 -8.58 -11.78
C GLN A 15 14.74 -7.62 -11.09
N LEU A 16 13.55 -7.41 -11.64
CA LEU A 16 12.48 -6.68 -10.99
C LEU A 16 11.75 -7.61 -10.03
N GLN A 17 11.79 -7.30 -8.76
CA GLN A 17 11.00 -7.99 -7.74
C GLN A 17 9.99 -7.00 -7.17
N ALA A 18 8.71 -7.19 -7.50
CA ALA A 18 7.63 -6.49 -6.82
C ALA A 18 7.11 -7.35 -5.66
N LEU A 19 6.75 -6.71 -4.56
CA LEU A 19 6.23 -7.33 -3.35
C LEU A 19 4.83 -6.81 -3.06
N THR A 20 3.98 -7.64 -2.49
CA THR A 20 2.66 -7.23 -2.03
C THR A 20 2.45 -7.59 -0.58
N ASP A 21 1.88 -6.64 0.17
CA ASP A 21 1.32 -6.85 1.50
C ASP A 21 -0.16 -6.52 1.47
N THR A 22 -0.96 -7.27 2.22
CA THR A 22 -2.39 -7.02 2.34
C THR A 22 -2.79 -7.11 3.80
N PHE A 23 -3.56 -6.13 4.26
CA PHE A 23 -4.17 -6.15 5.58
C PHE A 23 -5.60 -5.60 5.53
N SER A 24 -6.38 -5.93 6.55
CA SER A 24 -7.76 -5.49 6.67
C SER A 24 -7.97 -4.72 7.96
N ILE A 25 -8.69 -3.62 7.87
CA ILE A 25 -9.16 -2.83 9.00
C ILE A 25 -10.64 -3.16 9.18
N ASN A 26 -11.00 -3.73 10.33
CA ASN A 26 -12.39 -4.11 10.60
C ASN A 26 -13.20 -2.89 11.05
N ALA A 27 -14.50 -2.95 10.85
CA ALA A 27 -15.44 -1.89 11.27
C ALA A 27 -15.38 -1.57 12.78
N SER A 28 -15.02 -2.54 13.60
CA SER A 28 -14.91 -2.39 15.07
C SER A 28 -13.48 -2.10 15.54
N ASP A 29 -12.56 -1.78 14.63
CA ASP A 29 -11.16 -1.61 14.98
C ASP A 29 -10.95 -0.32 15.76
N THR A 30 -10.41 -0.45 16.96
CA THR A 30 -10.15 0.65 17.90
C THR A 30 -8.78 1.29 17.69
N LEU A 31 -8.01 0.83 16.71
CA LEU A 31 -6.64 1.33 16.44
C LEU A 31 -6.62 2.63 15.66
N TRP A 32 -7.77 3.08 15.13
CA TRP A 32 -7.88 4.40 14.56
C TRP A 32 -7.59 5.48 15.61
N LYS A 33 -6.70 6.40 15.30
CA LYS A 33 -6.33 7.52 16.17
C LYS A 33 -6.66 8.84 15.49
N TRP A 34 -7.40 9.70 16.18
CA TRP A 34 -7.66 11.05 15.70
C TRP A 34 -6.40 11.92 15.77
N ASN A 35 -6.05 12.53 14.66
CA ASN A 35 -5.00 13.55 14.57
C ASN A 35 -5.66 14.93 14.49
N SER A 36 -5.72 15.63 15.62
CA SER A 36 -6.39 16.93 15.74
C SER A 36 -5.72 18.02 14.89
N ASP A 37 -4.40 17.96 14.73
CA ASP A 37 -3.63 18.98 14.03
C ASP A 37 -3.84 18.92 12.52
N LYS A 38 -4.17 17.73 12.02
CA LYS A 38 -4.34 17.46 10.59
C LYS A 38 -5.77 17.16 10.17
N GLY A 39 -6.68 16.93 11.13
CA GLY A 39 -8.10 16.72 10.86
C GLY A 39 -8.45 15.39 10.20
N TYR A 40 -7.74 14.32 10.52
CA TYR A 40 -8.04 12.98 10.02
C TYR A 40 -7.85 11.90 11.09
N PHE A 41 -8.48 10.75 10.89
CA PHE A 41 -8.19 9.51 11.61
C PHE A 41 -7.04 8.79 10.92
N ALA A 42 -6.05 8.35 11.70
CA ALA A 42 -4.90 7.58 11.23
C ALA A 42 -4.96 6.14 11.72
N TYR A 43 -4.73 5.19 10.85
CA TYR A 43 -4.49 3.79 11.16
C TYR A 43 -3.10 3.41 10.66
N LYS A 44 -2.26 2.86 11.56
CA LYS A 44 -0.90 2.44 11.21
C LYS A 44 -0.76 0.94 11.30
N ASP A 45 -0.13 0.36 10.30
CA ASP A 45 0.29 -1.03 10.29
C ASP A 45 1.76 -1.14 9.88
N SER A 46 2.45 -2.13 10.45
CA SER A 46 3.84 -2.43 10.13
C SER A 46 3.86 -3.52 9.05
N LEU A 47 4.52 -3.24 7.94
CA LEU A 47 4.62 -4.14 6.82
C LEU A 47 6.05 -4.66 6.69
N PRO A 48 6.29 -5.94 7.05
CA PRO A 48 7.64 -6.52 7.02
C PRO A 48 8.27 -6.51 5.62
N ASN A 49 7.47 -6.56 4.56
CA ASN A 49 7.97 -6.53 3.19
C ASN A 49 8.32 -5.13 2.67
N LEU A 50 7.95 -4.07 3.38
CA LEU A 50 8.47 -2.71 3.14
C LEU A 50 9.87 -2.51 3.75
N ALA A 51 10.31 -3.41 4.63
CA ALA A 51 11.66 -3.42 5.12
C ALA A 51 12.60 -3.91 3.99
N THR A 52 13.37 -3.03 3.52
CA THR A 52 14.70 -3.07 2.93
C THR A 52 15.22 -4.35 2.32
N TYR A 53 15.32 -4.33 1.00
CA TYR A 53 16.20 -5.25 0.28
C TYR A 53 17.37 -4.45 -0.31
N ASP A 54 18.59 -4.93 -0.13
CA ASP A 54 19.75 -4.37 -0.80
C ASP A 54 19.80 -4.80 -2.28
N SER A 55 20.75 -4.27 -3.04
CA SER A 55 20.95 -4.59 -4.45
C SER A 55 21.24 -6.07 -4.73
N THR A 56 21.48 -6.88 -3.70
CA THR A 56 21.73 -8.32 -3.78
C THR A 56 20.49 -9.15 -3.42
N GLY A 57 19.39 -8.49 -2.99
CA GLY A 57 18.16 -9.16 -2.55
C GLY A 57 18.25 -9.71 -1.11
N ALA A 58 19.26 -9.32 -0.34
CA ALA A 58 19.36 -9.61 1.08
C ALA A 58 18.63 -8.53 1.90
N GLU A 59 17.94 -8.93 2.98
CA GLU A 59 17.37 -7.97 3.92
C GLU A 59 18.50 -7.11 4.49
N SER A 60 18.45 -5.81 4.18
CA SER A 60 19.38 -4.84 4.73
C SER A 60 18.65 -3.91 5.70
N ALA A 61 19.13 -3.81 6.90
CA ALA A 61 18.55 -2.94 7.93
C ALA A 61 18.59 -1.43 7.59
N ASN A 62 19.18 -1.05 6.46
CA ASN A 62 19.50 0.34 6.15
C ASN A 62 19.04 0.87 4.79
N THR A 63 18.36 0.09 3.95
CA THR A 63 17.85 0.59 2.67
C THR A 63 16.32 0.59 2.69
N ASN A 64 15.72 1.75 2.66
CA ASN A 64 14.27 1.91 2.66
C ASN A 64 13.75 1.89 1.22
N ILE A 65 12.78 1.04 0.91
CA ILE A 65 12.11 1.02 -0.41
C ILE A 65 11.60 2.42 -0.78
N ASN A 66 11.18 3.22 0.21
CA ASN A 66 10.75 4.59 0.00
C ASN A 66 11.86 5.50 -0.57
N ASP A 67 13.14 5.17 -0.39
CA ASP A 67 14.24 6.01 -0.85
C ASP A 67 14.66 5.74 -2.30
N SER A 68 14.47 4.51 -2.78
CA SER A 68 14.96 4.09 -4.09
C SER A 68 13.94 3.39 -4.98
N GLY A 69 12.76 3.11 -4.45
CA GLY A 69 11.71 2.37 -5.12
C GLY A 69 10.42 3.16 -5.35
N ALA A 70 9.34 2.44 -5.59
CA ALA A 70 7.98 2.97 -5.65
C ALA A 70 7.05 2.14 -4.76
N VAL A 71 6.16 2.82 -4.05
CA VAL A 71 5.13 2.19 -3.22
C VAL A 71 3.76 2.67 -3.69
N PHE A 72 2.88 1.73 -4.00
CA PHE A 72 1.50 1.99 -4.37
C PHE A 72 0.58 1.42 -3.29
N ILE A 73 -0.35 2.23 -2.81
CA ILE A 73 -1.32 1.84 -1.80
C ILE A 73 -2.68 1.78 -2.45
N TYR A 74 -3.28 0.61 -2.45
CA TYR A 74 -4.62 0.35 -2.97
C TYR A 74 -5.59 0.11 -1.82
N PHE A 75 -6.82 0.52 -2.04
CA PHE A 75 -7.90 0.56 -1.07
C PHE A 75 -9.16 -0.10 -1.63
N SER A 76 -9.86 -0.85 -0.80
CA SER A 76 -11.12 -1.49 -1.12
C SER A 76 -12.07 -1.46 0.07
N THR A 77 -13.37 -1.29 -0.17
CA THR A 77 -14.44 -1.38 0.84
C THR A 77 -15.34 -2.60 0.65
N ASP A 78 -15.03 -3.43 -0.35
CA ASP A 78 -15.82 -4.62 -0.70
C ASP A 78 -15.05 -5.93 -0.42
N THR A 79 -14.30 -5.95 0.68
CA THR A 79 -13.49 -7.10 1.12
C THR A 79 -12.40 -7.52 0.13
N GLY A 80 -11.91 -6.57 -0.68
CA GLY A 80 -10.83 -6.80 -1.63
C GLY A 80 -11.26 -7.29 -3.01
N SER A 81 -12.56 -7.21 -3.33
CA SER A 81 -13.06 -7.59 -4.65
C SER A 81 -12.73 -6.54 -5.73
N SER A 82 -12.65 -5.26 -5.34
CA SER A 82 -12.22 -4.18 -6.21
C SER A 82 -11.30 -3.22 -5.48
N TYR A 83 -10.13 -2.96 -6.05
CA TYR A 83 -9.15 -2.04 -5.49
C TYR A 83 -9.04 -0.77 -6.33
N GLN A 84 -8.92 0.38 -5.65
CA GLN A 84 -8.56 1.65 -6.25
C GLN A 84 -7.32 2.22 -5.56
N MET A 85 -6.48 2.91 -6.32
CA MET A 85 -5.28 3.54 -5.76
C MET A 85 -5.65 4.73 -4.88
N LEU A 86 -4.98 4.90 -3.75
CA LEU A 86 -5.10 6.11 -2.93
C LEU A 86 -4.39 7.31 -3.59
N PRO A 87 -4.92 8.53 -3.45
CA PRO A 87 -6.07 8.91 -2.63
C PRO A 87 -7.42 8.57 -3.25
N ALA A 88 -8.39 8.20 -2.40
CA ALA A 88 -9.78 7.94 -2.78
C ALA A 88 -10.71 8.96 -2.11
N LEU A 89 -11.57 9.61 -2.88
CA LEU A 89 -12.38 10.73 -2.41
C LEU A 89 -13.84 10.34 -2.20
N ASN A 90 -14.41 10.86 -1.12
CA ASN A 90 -15.83 10.77 -0.78
C ASN A 90 -16.37 9.32 -0.71
N ILE A 91 -15.62 8.44 -0.08
CA ILE A 91 -16.04 7.07 0.18
C ILE A 91 -16.72 7.02 1.55
N ASN A 92 -18.02 6.77 1.57
CA ASN A 92 -18.83 6.69 2.79
C ASN A 92 -18.62 7.88 3.76
N GLY A 93 -18.43 9.08 3.22
CA GLY A 93 -18.24 10.30 4.01
C GLY A 93 -16.81 10.62 4.39
N TYR A 94 -15.82 9.88 3.87
CA TYR A 94 -14.39 10.14 4.12
C TYR A 94 -13.61 10.31 2.82
N ASN A 95 -12.55 11.11 2.90
CA ASN A 95 -11.48 11.12 1.92
C ASN A 95 -10.34 10.26 2.47
N PHE A 96 -9.93 9.26 1.73
CA PHE A 96 -8.84 8.37 2.13
C PHE A 96 -7.51 8.76 1.50
N GLY A 97 -6.46 8.72 2.31
CA GLY A 97 -5.08 8.85 1.89
C GLY A 97 -4.22 7.72 2.44
N GLY A 98 -3.01 7.59 1.93
CA GLY A 98 -2.04 6.62 2.42
C GLY A 98 -0.63 7.19 2.34
N ILE A 99 0.17 6.91 3.37
CA ILE A 99 1.57 7.27 3.44
C ILE A 99 2.35 6.03 3.83
N SER A 100 3.46 5.75 3.14
CA SER A 100 4.42 4.74 3.55
C SER A 100 5.71 5.40 4.05
N SER A 101 6.24 4.94 5.17
CA SER A 101 7.51 5.39 5.72
C SER A 101 8.10 4.32 6.64
N ASP A 102 9.41 4.10 6.54
CA ASP A 102 10.18 3.26 7.48
C ASP A 102 9.54 1.89 7.79
N GLY A 103 9.09 1.18 6.74
CA GLY A 103 8.47 -0.14 6.89
C GLY A 103 7.05 -0.12 7.44
N ASN A 104 6.42 1.06 7.52
CA ASN A 104 5.04 1.22 7.96
C ASN A 104 4.17 1.81 6.85
N VAL A 105 2.89 1.52 6.92
CA VAL A 105 1.84 2.23 6.16
C VAL A 105 0.88 2.88 7.12
N GLU A 106 0.61 4.16 6.90
CA GLU A 106 -0.45 4.89 7.57
C GLU A 106 -1.60 5.11 6.58
N THR A 107 -2.75 4.54 6.87
CA THR A 107 -4.01 4.83 6.19
C THR A 107 -4.67 6.00 6.90
N GLN A 108 -5.06 7.02 6.15
CA GLN A 108 -5.68 8.25 6.64
C GLN A 108 -7.13 8.33 6.18
N ALA A 109 -8.04 8.68 7.08
CA ALA A 109 -9.45 8.90 6.78
C ALA A 109 -9.86 10.30 7.27
N ALA A 110 -9.97 11.24 6.34
CA ALA A 110 -10.39 12.61 6.62
C ALA A 110 -11.90 12.74 6.40
N PRO A 111 -12.70 13.08 7.44
CA PRO A 111 -14.12 13.33 7.28
C PRO A 111 -14.39 14.43 6.24
N VAL A 112 -15.38 14.23 5.36
CA VAL A 112 -15.79 15.24 4.38
C VAL A 112 -16.68 16.33 5.00
N SER A 113 -17.16 16.09 6.22
CA SER A 113 -18.01 17.03 6.97
C SER A 113 -17.64 17.03 8.44
N THR A 114 -17.76 18.19 9.07
CA THR A 114 -17.56 18.37 10.52
C THR A 114 -18.58 17.65 11.39
N SER A 115 -19.68 17.16 10.81
CA SER A 115 -20.65 16.32 11.51
C SER A 115 -20.17 14.88 11.73
N ILE A 116 -19.14 14.43 11.02
CA ILE A 116 -18.55 13.12 11.18
C ILE A 116 -17.44 13.21 12.21
N THR A 117 -17.67 12.67 13.39
CA THR A 117 -16.77 12.74 14.54
C THR A 117 -16.20 11.38 14.94
N THR A 118 -16.54 10.31 14.22
CA THR A 118 -16.09 8.94 14.47
C THR A 118 -15.13 8.49 13.38
N ALA A 119 -14.34 7.48 13.67
CA ALA A 119 -13.56 6.76 12.65
C ALA A 119 -14.48 5.97 11.70
N PRO A 120 -13.99 5.55 10.52
CA PRO A 120 -14.74 4.66 9.65
C PRO A 120 -15.21 3.39 10.39
N ASP A 121 -16.48 3.06 10.25
CA ASP A 121 -17.16 1.92 10.88
C ASP A 121 -17.53 0.81 9.88
N PHE A 122 -16.82 0.74 8.78
CA PHE A 122 -16.98 -0.26 7.73
C PHE A 122 -15.64 -0.95 7.41
N PRO A 123 -15.68 -2.19 6.88
CA PRO A 123 -14.46 -2.93 6.58
C PRO A 123 -13.67 -2.25 5.45
N ILE A 124 -12.35 -2.21 5.60
CA ILE A 124 -11.42 -1.66 4.63
C ILE A 124 -10.33 -2.70 4.40
N SER A 125 -10.04 -3.00 3.13
CA SER A 125 -8.88 -3.79 2.74
C SER A 125 -7.84 -2.88 2.09
N ILE A 126 -6.60 -2.99 2.56
CA ILE A 126 -5.45 -2.28 2.02
C ILE A 126 -4.52 -3.28 1.37
N LYS A 127 -4.11 -3.02 0.15
CA LYS A 127 -3.04 -3.77 -0.52
C LYS A 127 -1.92 -2.80 -0.88
N VAL A 128 -0.72 -3.11 -0.45
CA VAL A 128 0.47 -2.33 -0.72
C VAL A 128 1.33 -3.07 -1.73
N VAL A 129 1.71 -2.40 -2.79
CA VAL A 129 2.61 -2.91 -3.83
C VAL A 129 3.91 -2.13 -3.76
N SER A 130 5.00 -2.81 -3.54
CA SER A 130 6.34 -2.25 -3.38
C SER A 130 7.24 -2.70 -4.52
N ILE A 131 7.88 -1.74 -5.18
CA ILE A 131 8.86 -1.98 -6.24
C ILE A 131 10.20 -1.43 -5.76
N PRO A 132 11.20 -2.26 -5.45
CA PRO A 132 12.44 -1.84 -4.81
C PRO A 132 13.33 -0.90 -5.66
N SER A 133 13.11 -0.82 -6.97
CA SER A 133 13.92 0.00 -7.87
C SER A 133 13.08 0.89 -8.77
N ILE A 134 13.26 2.20 -8.65
CA ILE A 134 12.59 3.18 -9.52
C ILE A 134 13.05 3.08 -10.98
N ILE A 135 14.25 2.56 -11.23
CA ILE A 135 14.76 2.33 -12.59
C ILE A 135 13.93 1.23 -13.26
N ALA A 136 13.70 0.14 -12.54
CA ALA A 136 12.84 -0.94 -13.00
C ALA A 136 11.40 -0.46 -13.20
N PHE A 137 10.87 0.38 -12.32
CA PHE A 137 9.56 1.00 -12.47
C PHE A 137 9.43 1.82 -13.75
N LYS A 138 10.43 2.62 -14.10
CA LYS A 138 10.41 3.46 -15.31
C LYS A 138 10.43 2.65 -16.62
N THR A 139 10.87 1.40 -16.58
CA THR A 139 10.86 0.50 -17.75
C THR A 139 9.53 -0.20 -17.96
N LEU A 140 8.67 -0.19 -16.94
CA LEU A 140 7.33 -0.79 -17.01
C LEU A 140 6.35 0.24 -17.57
N ASN A 141 5.72 -0.10 -18.67
CA ASN A 141 4.65 0.72 -19.26
C ASN A 141 3.29 0.29 -18.67
N PHE A 142 2.99 0.74 -17.45
CA PHE A 142 1.71 0.48 -16.81
C PHE A 142 1.16 1.73 -16.10
N GLU A 143 -0.14 1.74 -15.90
CA GLU A 143 -0.85 2.80 -15.21
C GLU A 143 -1.12 2.40 -13.75
N PRO A 144 -0.44 2.97 -12.74
CA PRO A 144 -0.60 2.58 -11.34
C PRO A 144 -2.04 2.71 -10.82
N GLN A 145 -2.81 3.62 -11.40
CA GLN A 145 -4.23 3.84 -11.08
C GLN A 145 -5.11 2.67 -11.52
N ASN A 146 -4.68 1.89 -12.49
CA ASN A 146 -5.37 0.68 -12.93
C ASN A 146 -4.80 -0.53 -12.18
N TYR A 147 -5.50 -0.93 -11.11
CA TYR A 147 -5.06 -2.01 -10.24
C TYR A 147 -4.79 -3.31 -11.00
N SER A 148 -5.77 -3.78 -11.79
CA SER A 148 -5.62 -5.06 -12.53
C SER A 148 -4.48 -5.02 -13.55
N ALA A 149 -4.33 -3.89 -14.26
CA ALA A 149 -3.20 -3.70 -15.19
C ALA A 149 -1.86 -3.71 -14.44
N THR A 150 -1.80 -3.11 -13.25
CA THR A 150 -0.59 -3.12 -12.40
C THR A 150 -0.25 -4.53 -11.93
N MET A 151 -1.21 -5.29 -11.39
CA MET A 151 -0.98 -6.67 -10.95
C MET A 151 -0.47 -7.53 -12.11
N LYS A 152 -1.09 -7.43 -13.27
CA LYS A 152 -0.68 -8.15 -14.49
C LYS A 152 0.72 -7.76 -14.96
N ALA A 153 1.04 -6.47 -15.02
CA ALA A 153 2.35 -5.98 -15.46
C ALA A 153 3.48 -6.39 -14.52
N LEU A 154 3.18 -6.54 -13.23
CA LEU A 154 4.13 -6.96 -12.20
C LEU A 154 4.10 -8.49 -11.95
N HIS A 155 3.27 -9.24 -12.68
CA HIS A 155 3.05 -10.68 -12.50
C HIS A 155 2.68 -11.05 -11.05
N LEU A 156 1.89 -10.19 -10.40
CA LEU A 156 1.35 -10.38 -9.06
C LEU A 156 -0.06 -10.98 -9.14
N ASN A 157 -0.46 -11.67 -8.07
CA ASN A 157 -1.84 -12.17 -7.95
C ASN A 157 -2.78 -11.00 -7.56
N GLU A 158 -3.95 -10.96 -8.19
CA GLU A 158 -5.06 -10.06 -7.84
C GLU A 158 -5.67 -10.39 -6.46
#